data_5d0b48c5636d16d07943ca6edd247a90
#
_entry.id   5d0b48c5636d16d07943ca6edd247a90
#
_cell.length_a   1.000
_cell.length_b   1.000
_cell.length_c   1.000
_cell.angle_alpha   90.00
_cell.angle_beta   90.00
_cell.angle_gamma   90.00
#
_symmetry.space_group_name_H-M   'P 1'
#
loop_
_entity.id
_entity.type
_entity.pdbx_description
1 polymer ?
#
loop_
_entity_poly.entity_id
_entity_poly.type
_entity_poly.pdbx_seq_one_letter_code
_entity_poly.pdbx_strand_id
1 'polypeptide(L)'
;MALLGKAAVAMWWSVRPEQRSEFGDWHSHEHFPERMSIPGFRRGSRWTSTTDAEGFFVLYELEHYDVLTSKGYLDRLNAPTPWSTKMMPHHLGMIRSQCRIVASFGGGVATSLATIRLSPEAGRETALQARLSEVLDALARQPGLSGAHLLLTDTPRMSAPTTEQQIRGKDGAADWIVLLSGYDADVVERAVIAQLASSVLHAAGAQNRMTVGRYRLAFTMTPQDVAAI
;
A
#
# COMPACT_ATOMS: atom_id res chain seq x y z
N MET A 1 -2.70 4.69 16.92
CA MET A 1 -2.34 3.82 15.79
C MET A 1 -2.30 4.67 14.53
N ALA A 2 -1.22 4.61 13.77
CA ALA A 2 -1.07 5.42 12.55
C ALA A 2 -1.92 4.91 11.39
N LEU A 3 -1.97 3.59 11.18
CA LEU A 3 -2.89 2.97 10.26
C LEU A 3 -4.21 2.63 10.97
N LEU A 4 -5.33 2.83 10.27
CA LEU A 4 -6.69 2.75 10.81
C LEU A 4 -7.24 1.31 10.84
N GLY A 5 -6.39 0.31 11.04
CA GLY A 5 -6.86 -1.07 11.10
C GLY A 5 -5.75 -2.09 11.32
N LYS A 6 -6.08 -3.35 11.05
CA LYS A 6 -5.20 -4.51 11.25
C LYS A 6 -4.77 -5.19 9.94
N ALA A 7 -5.34 -4.76 8.82
CA ALA A 7 -5.03 -5.28 7.49
C ALA A 7 -4.98 -4.17 6.46
N ALA A 8 -4.40 -4.46 5.31
CA ALA A 8 -4.30 -3.51 4.21
C ALA A 8 -4.26 -4.21 2.84
N VAL A 9 -4.62 -3.47 1.80
CA VAL A 9 -4.26 -3.79 0.42
C VAL A 9 -3.28 -2.75 -0.07
N ALA A 10 -2.05 -3.17 -0.34
CA ALA A 10 -0.98 -2.33 -0.84
C ALA A 10 -0.73 -2.64 -2.31
N MET A 11 -0.73 -1.61 -3.16
CA MET A 11 -0.70 -1.79 -4.61
C MET A 11 0.25 -0.80 -5.27
N TRP A 12 0.98 -1.29 -6.29
CA TRP A 12 1.86 -0.49 -7.15
C TRP A 12 1.54 -0.79 -8.60
N TRP A 13 1.48 0.23 -9.43
CA TRP A 13 1.34 0.12 -10.89
C TRP A 13 1.75 1.42 -11.56
N SER A 14 1.89 1.39 -12.89
CA SER A 14 2.06 2.57 -13.72
C SER A 14 0.84 2.78 -14.62
N VAL A 15 0.59 4.03 -15.03
CA VAL A 15 -0.45 4.42 -16.00
C VAL A 15 0.20 5.33 -17.03
N ARG A 16 0.00 5.01 -18.31
CA ARG A 16 0.55 5.82 -19.41
C ARG A 16 0.09 7.27 -19.34
N PRO A 17 0.92 8.24 -19.78
CA PRO A 17 0.60 9.66 -19.67
C PRO A 17 -0.76 10.05 -20.25
N GLU A 18 -1.14 9.50 -21.41
CA GLU A 18 -2.39 9.78 -22.09
C GLU A 18 -3.65 9.32 -21.34
N GLN A 19 -3.49 8.37 -20.39
CA GLN A 19 -4.60 7.84 -19.59
C GLN A 19 -4.69 8.47 -18.20
N ARG A 20 -3.68 9.25 -17.77
CA ARG A 20 -3.56 9.72 -16.36
C ARG A 20 -4.71 10.62 -15.92
N SER A 21 -5.20 11.49 -16.80
CA SER A 21 -6.30 12.40 -16.44
C SER A 21 -7.56 11.61 -16.13
N GLU A 22 -8.00 10.77 -17.07
CA GLU A 22 -9.20 9.95 -16.88
C GLU A 22 -9.03 8.94 -15.74
N PHE A 23 -7.83 8.36 -15.59
CA PHE A 23 -7.51 7.52 -14.45
C PHE A 23 -7.67 8.27 -13.13
N GLY A 24 -7.18 9.51 -13.03
CA GLY A 24 -7.32 10.35 -11.84
C GLY A 24 -8.77 10.61 -11.47
N ASP A 25 -9.59 10.93 -12.47
CA ASP A 25 -11.02 11.21 -12.31
C ASP A 25 -11.78 9.95 -11.88
N TRP A 26 -11.65 8.84 -12.63
CA TRP A 26 -12.26 7.56 -12.28
C TRP A 26 -11.91 7.11 -10.88
N HIS A 27 -10.61 7.12 -10.55
CA HIS A 27 -10.12 6.62 -9.29
C HIS A 27 -10.61 7.45 -8.10
N SER A 28 -10.76 8.78 -8.28
CA SER A 28 -11.19 9.69 -7.20
C SER A 28 -12.71 9.78 -7.07
N HIS A 29 -13.46 9.71 -8.17
CA HIS A 29 -14.90 9.96 -8.17
C HIS A 29 -15.76 8.70 -8.24
N GLU A 30 -15.19 7.55 -8.61
CA GLU A 30 -15.89 6.27 -8.62
C GLU A 30 -15.19 5.21 -7.76
N HIS A 31 -13.93 4.88 -8.05
CA HIS A 31 -13.30 3.70 -7.46
C HIS A 31 -13.01 3.85 -5.95
N PHE A 32 -12.50 5.00 -5.50
CA PHE A 32 -12.32 5.26 -4.08
C PHE A 32 -13.65 5.30 -3.31
N PRO A 33 -14.69 6.06 -3.74
CA PRO A 33 -16.00 6.03 -3.12
C PRO A 33 -16.58 4.62 -3.03
N GLU A 34 -16.49 3.83 -4.11
CA GLU A 34 -16.94 2.44 -4.12
C GLU A 34 -16.23 1.60 -3.06
N ARG A 35 -14.90 1.70 -2.94
CA ARG A 35 -14.14 0.96 -1.92
C ARG A 35 -14.43 1.45 -0.51
N MET A 36 -14.54 2.76 -0.30
CA MET A 36 -14.85 3.34 1.01
C MET A 36 -16.30 3.07 1.46
N SER A 37 -17.20 2.70 0.56
CA SER A 37 -18.56 2.25 0.92
C SER A 37 -18.62 0.81 1.43
N ILE A 38 -17.53 0.03 1.32
CA ILE A 38 -17.50 -1.36 1.78
C ILE A 38 -17.26 -1.39 3.30
N PRO A 39 -18.13 -2.07 4.10
CA PRO A 39 -17.90 -2.20 5.53
C PRO A 39 -16.53 -2.78 5.85
N GLY A 40 -15.81 -2.13 6.78
CA GLY A 40 -14.47 -2.52 7.18
C GLY A 40 -13.33 -1.82 6.43
N PHE A 41 -13.60 -1.12 5.32
CA PHE A 41 -12.64 -0.16 4.77
C PHE A 41 -12.60 1.09 5.65
N ARG A 42 -11.40 1.58 5.97
CA ARG A 42 -11.19 2.68 6.93
C ARG A 42 -10.61 3.94 6.27
N ARG A 43 -9.68 3.76 5.37
CA ARG A 43 -9.08 4.83 4.57
C ARG A 43 -8.48 4.26 3.28
N GLY A 44 -8.63 4.99 2.19
CA GLY A 44 -7.88 4.80 0.95
C GLY A 44 -6.98 5.99 0.71
N SER A 45 -5.74 5.73 0.30
CA SER A 45 -4.80 6.79 -0.04
C SER A 45 -4.05 6.45 -1.31
N ARG A 46 -3.90 7.43 -2.21
CA ARG A 46 -3.15 7.33 -3.46
C ARG A 46 -1.98 8.30 -3.43
N TRP A 47 -0.82 7.77 -3.76
CA TRP A 47 0.40 8.54 -3.93
C TRP A 47 0.90 8.44 -5.37
N THR A 48 1.52 9.50 -5.88
CA THR A 48 2.25 9.50 -7.14
C THR A 48 3.74 9.34 -6.87
N SER A 49 4.41 8.55 -7.70
CA SER A 49 5.86 8.39 -7.61
C SER A 49 6.58 9.71 -7.90
N THR A 50 7.67 9.96 -7.16
CA THR A 50 8.55 11.11 -7.38
C THR A 50 9.78 10.75 -8.23
N THR A 51 9.99 9.46 -8.53
CA THR A 51 11.12 8.95 -9.30
C THR A 51 10.71 8.29 -10.61
N ASP A 52 9.42 7.93 -10.75
CA ASP A 52 8.81 7.38 -11.95
C ASP A 52 7.53 8.17 -12.25
N ALA A 53 7.56 8.97 -13.31
CA ALA A 53 6.46 9.86 -13.67
C ALA A 53 5.12 9.12 -13.94
N GLU A 54 5.16 7.83 -14.25
CA GLU A 54 3.98 7.00 -14.53
C GLU A 54 3.51 6.22 -13.29
N GLY A 55 4.33 6.13 -12.24
CA GLY A 55 4.11 5.25 -11.10
C GLY A 55 3.12 5.77 -10.06
N PHE A 56 2.33 4.84 -9.52
CA PHE A 56 1.42 5.05 -8.40
C PHE A 56 1.68 4.04 -7.28
N PHE A 57 1.36 4.45 -6.06
CA PHE A 57 1.15 3.58 -4.92
C PHE A 57 -0.22 3.86 -4.31
N VAL A 58 -0.96 2.82 -3.98
CA VAL A 58 -2.25 2.92 -3.28
C VAL A 58 -2.26 2.01 -2.07
N LEU A 59 -2.77 2.51 -0.96
CA LEU A 59 -3.01 1.77 0.26
C LEU A 59 -4.48 1.88 0.64
N TYR A 60 -5.17 0.75 0.78
CA TYR A 60 -6.43 0.65 1.49
C TYR A 60 -6.19 0.06 2.88
N GLU A 61 -6.61 0.78 3.90
CA GLU A 61 -6.53 0.36 5.30
C GLU A 61 -7.85 -0.29 5.70
N LEU A 62 -7.76 -1.49 6.26
CA LEU A 62 -8.90 -2.33 6.58
C LEU A 62 -8.96 -2.61 8.06
N GLU A 63 -10.16 -2.62 8.61
CA GLU A 63 -10.40 -2.88 10.03
C GLU A 63 -9.81 -4.21 10.48
N HIS A 64 -10.14 -5.27 9.75
CA HIS A 64 -9.70 -6.64 10.00
C HIS A 64 -9.32 -7.33 8.70
N TYR A 65 -8.54 -8.39 8.81
CA TYR A 65 -8.11 -9.19 7.66
C TYR A 65 -9.30 -9.85 6.93
N ASP A 66 -10.35 -10.24 7.67
CA ASP A 66 -11.51 -10.93 7.12
C ASP A 66 -12.35 -10.06 6.16
N VAL A 67 -12.14 -8.74 6.16
CA VAL A 67 -12.71 -7.84 5.14
C VAL A 67 -12.31 -8.27 3.73
N LEU A 68 -11.12 -8.85 3.54
CA LEU A 68 -10.61 -9.33 2.26
C LEU A 68 -11.41 -10.49 1.66
N THR A 69 -12.17 -11.21 2.47
CA THR A 69 -13.06 -12.33 2.06
C THR A 69 -14.52 -12.02 2.33
N SER A 70 -14.85 -10.80 2.77
CA SER A 70 -16.23 -10.40 3.02
C SER A 70 -17.07 -10.42 1.74
N LYS A 71 -18.35 -10.73 1.89
CA LYS A 71 -19.30 -10.71 0.77
C LYS A 71 -19.32 -9.34 0.08
N GLY A 72 -19.36 -8.24 0.85
CA GLY A 72 -19.38 -6.89 0.31
C GLY A 72 -18.18 -6.57 -0.56
N TYR A 73 -16.97 -7.00 -0.15
CA TYR A 73 -15.77 -6.81 -0.95
C TYR A 73 -15.76 -7.69 -2.19
N LEU A 74 -16.10 -8.98 -2.07
CA LEU A 74 -16.10 -9.92 -3.19
C LEU A 74 -17.16 -9.56 -4.24
N ASP A 75 -18.34 -9.09 -3.83
CA ASP A 75 -19.39 -8.61 -4.74
C ASP A 75 -18.86 -7.47 -5.62
N ARG A 76 -18.13 -6.50 -5.03
CA ARG A 76 -17.53 -5.40 -5.80
C ARG A 76 -16.43 -5.85 -6.76
N LEU A 77 -15.58 -6.78 -6.34
CA LEU A 77 -14.53 -7.35 -7.20
C LEU A 77 -15.09 -8.14 -8.38
N ASN A 78 -16.31 -8.71 -8.25
CA ASN A 78 -16.94 -9.53 -9.27
C ASN A 78 -17.98 -8.79 -10.13
N ALA A 79 -18.32 -7.56 -9.78
CA ALA A 79 -19.26 -6.72 -10.54
C ALA A 79 -18.67 -5.32 -10.78
N PRO A 80 -17.54 -5.21 -11.53
CA PRO A 80 -16.94 -3.92 -11.84
C PRO A 80 -17.89 -3.07 -12.68
N THR A 81 -17.90 -1.76 -12.43
CA THR A 81 -18.66 -0.80 -13.23
C THR A 81 -18.15 -0.74 -14.67
N PRO A 82 -18.91 -0.15 -15.64
CA PRO A 82 -18.40 0.09 -16.96
C PRO A 82 -17.13 0.95 -17.00
N TRP A 83 -17.02 1.97 -16.13
CA TRP A 83 -15.83 2.81 -16.04
C TRP A 83 -14.64 2.04 -15.45
N SER A 84 -14.86 1.26 -14.40
CA SER A 84 -13.84 0.34 -13.86
C SER A 84 -13.36 -0.66 -14.91
N THR A 85 -14.27 -1.27 -15.68
CA THR A 85 -13.92 -2.20 -16.75
C THR A 85 -13.08 -1.54 -17.84
N LYS A 86 -13.33 -0.28 -18.17
CA LYS A 86 -12.53 0.52 -19.10
C LYS A 86 -11.14 0.83 -18.57
N MET A 87 -11.04 1.22 -17.28
CA MET A 87 -9.79 1.75 -16.70
C MET A 87 -8.82 0.68 -16.20
N MET A 88 -9.31 -0.47 -15.74
CA MET A 88 -8.46 -1.53 -15.18
C MET A 88 -7.38 -2.08 -16.12
N PRO A 89 -7.58 -2.23 -17.44
CA PRO A 89 -6.53 -2.68 -18.35
C PRO A 89 -5.34 -1.71 -18.46
N HIS A 90 -5.50 -0.45 -18.00
CA HIS A 90 -4.43 0.55 -18.02
C HIS A 90 -3.50 0.49 -16.77
N HIS A 91 -3.73 -0.44 -15.84
CA HIS A 91 -2.81 -0.71 -14.74
C HIS A 91 -1.64 -1.57 -15.24
N LEU A 92 -0.51 -0.95 -15.49
CA LEU A 92 0.68 -1.61 -16.03
C LEU A 92 1.59 -2.10 -14.89
N GLY A 93 2.02 -3.37 -14.95
CA GLY A 93 2.95 -3.93 -13.99
C GLY A 93 2.39 -4.03 -12.55
N MET A 94 1.10 -4.35 -12.42
CA MET A 94 0.41 -4.41 -11.12
C MET A 94 1.10 -5.35 -10.15
N ILE A 95 1.44 -4.80 -8.98
CA ILE A 95 1.81 -5.55 -7.78
C ILE A 95 0.73 -5.27 -6.75
N ARG A 96 0.06 -6.31 -6.26
CA ARG A 96 -1.05 -6.22 -5.33
C ARG A 96 -0.86 -7.18 -4.18
N SER A 97 -0.64 -6.64 -2.99
CA SER A 97 -0.41 -7.40 -1.76
C SER A 97 -1.56 -7.19 -0.79
N GLN A 98 -2.16 -8.28 -0.36
CA GLN A 98 -3.16 -8.31 0.71
C GLN A 98 -2.41 -8.65 2.00
N CYS A 99 -2.45 -7.76 2.99
CA CYS A 99 -1.48 -7.77 4.06
C CYS A 99 -2.14 -7.79 5.45
N ARG A 100 -1.44 -8.42 6.40
CA ARG A 100 -1.59 -8.12 7.82
C ARG A 100 -0.65 -6.99 8.21
N ILE A 101 -1.12 -6.07 9.04
CA ILE A 101 -0.31 -5.02 9.64
C ILE A 101 0.24 -5.59 10.95
N VAL A 102 1.54 -5.87 10.99
CA VAL A 102 2.20 -6.50 12.15
C VAL A 102 2.89 -5.50 13.06
N ALA A 103 3.28 -4.34 12.52
CA ALA A 103 3.77 -3.21 13.32
C ALA A 103 3.28 -1.90 12.70
N SER A 104 2.85 -0.95 13.55
CA SER A 104 2.34 0.35 13.10
C SER A 104 2.55 1.38 14.20
N PHE A 105 3.39 2.37 13.91
CA PHE A 105 3.81 3.43 14.83
C PHE A 105 3.55 4.80 14.22
N GLY A 106 3.35 5.81 15.08
CA GLY A 106 3.12 7.21 14.69
C GLY A 106 1.66 7.57 14.49
N GLY A 107 1.34 8.58 13.69
CA GLY A 107 -0.02 9.10 13.48
C GLY A 107 -0.18 9.99 12.25
N GLY A 108 -1.42 10.06 11.74
CA GLY A 108 -1.78 10.92 10.62
C GLY A 108 -1.33 10.41 9.25
N VAL A 109 -1.71 11.16 8.21
CA VAL A 109 -1.25 10.99 6.84
C VAL A 109 -0.36 12.17 6.49
N ALA A 110 0.88 11.90 6.10
CA ALA A 110 1.83 12.93 5.70
C ALA A 110 2.00 12.97 4.18
N THR A 111 2.68 14.00 3.69
CA THR A 111 2.80 14.25 2.25
C THR A 111 3.83 13.38 1.55
N SER A 112 4.84 12.86 2.29
CA SER A 112 5.94 12.08 1.73
C SER A 112 5.89 10.65 2.27
N LEU A 113 6.15 9.68 1.38
CA LEU A 113 6.15 8.27 1.69
C LEU A 113 7.29 7.55 0.97
N ALA A 114 8.03 6.73 1.70
CA ALA A 114 8.88 5.70 1.13
C ALA A 114 8.23 4.32 1.35
N THR A 115 8.24 3.48 0.33
CA THR A 115 7.86 2.07 0.43
C THR A 115 9.09 1.20 0.17
N ILE A 116 9.30 0.15 0.96
CA ILE A 116 10.36 -0.82 0.77
C ILE A 116 9.71 -2.19 0.68
N ARG A 117 9.85 -2.84 -0.49
CA ARG A 117 9.41 -4.21 -0.71
C ARG A 117 10.61 -5.12 -0.55
N LEU A 118 10.50 -6.10 0.31
CA LEU A 118 11.59 -7.01 0.66
C LEU A 118 11.05 -8.42 0.94
N SER A 119 11.94 -9.40 0.97
CA SER A 119 11.66 -10.76 1.40
C SER A 119 12.63 -11.15 2.52
N PRO A 120 12.20 -11.88 3.56
CA PRO A 120 13.11 -12.42 4.55
C PRO A 120 13.97 -13.54 3.96
N GLU A 121 15.17 -13.75 4.48
CA GLU A 121 15.89 -14.99 4.30
C GLU A 121 15.21 -16.13 5.08
N ALA A 122 15.22 -17.33 4.50
CA ALA A 122 14.60 -18.49 5.13
C ALA A 122 15.16 -18.75 6.53
N GLY A 123 14.29 -18.84 7.54
CA GLY A 123 14.64 -19.03 8.93
C GLY A 123 15.05 -17.75 9.67
N ARG A 124 15.04 -16.58 9.03
CA ARG A 124 15.37 -15.29 9.62
C ARG A 124 14.15 -14.40 9.87
N GLU A 125 12.94 -14.87 9.55
CA GLU A 125 11.69 -14.09 9.56
C GLU A 125 11.44 -13.44 10.93
N THR A 126 11.52 -14.22 12.01
CA THR A 126 11.26 -13.72 13.38
C THR A 126 12.28 -12.65 13.78
N ALA A 127 13.57 -12.89 13.50
CA ALA A 127 14.64 -11.95 13.86
C ALA A 127 14.51 -10.65 13.06
N LEU A 128 14.24 -10.74 11.75
CA LEU A 128 14.02 -9.58 10.87
C LEU A 128 12.79 -8.77 11.31
N GLN A 129 11.68 -9.45 11.64
CA GLN A 129 10.47 -8.77 12.12
C GLN A 129 10.70 -8.02 13.43
N ALA A 130 11.38 -8.64 14.40
CA ALA A 130 11.72 -8.00 15.65
C ALA A 130 12.59 -6.76 15.43
N ARG A 131 13.65 -6.91 14.63
CA ARG A 131 14.56 -5.81 14.31
C ARG A 131 13.86 -4.66 13.56
N LEU A 132 13.04 -4.97 12.59
CA LEU A 132 12.23 -3.95 11.88
C LEU A 132 11.29 -3.23 12.84
N SER A 133 10.61 -3.95 13.73
CA SER A 133 9.70 -3.34 14.71
C SER A 133 10.40 -2.33 15.61
N GLU A 134 11.61 -2.65 16.10
CA GLU A 134 12.42 -1.71 16.90
C GLU A 134 12.83 -0.46 16.12
N VAL A 135 13.33 -0.64 14.89
CA VAL A 135 13.77 0.47 14.04
C VAL A 135 12.59 1.37 13.67
N LEU A 136 11.44 0.78 13.31
CA LEU A 136 10.26 1.54 12.88
C LEU A 136 9.62 2.30 14.05
N ASP A 137 9.64 1.75 15.28
CA ASP A 137 9.18 2.48 16.48
C ASP A 137 10.07 3.71 16.75
N ALA A 138 11.38 3.55 16.63
CA ALA A 138 12.33 4.66 16.78
C ALA A 138 12.18 5.72 15.67
N LEU A 139 12.02 5.29 14.43
CA LEU A 139 11.81 6.18 13.28
C LEU A 139 10.54 7.02 13.42
N ALA A 140 9.42 6.42 13.81
CA ALA A 140 8.15 7.12 13.93
C ALA A 140 8.15 8.28 14.93
N ARG A 141 9.18 8.36 15.81
CA ARG A 141 9.35 9.44 16.81
C ARG A 141 10.33 10.53 16.38
N GLN A 142 11.00 10.37 15.22
CA GLN A 142 11.97 11.35 14.76
C GLN A 142 11.27 12.59 14.18
N PRO A 143 11.75 13.79 14.45
CA PRO A 143 11.27 15.01 13.79
C PRO A 143 11.34 14.86 12.25
N GLY A 144 10.31 15.33 11.55
CA GLY A 144 10.19 15.20 10.09
C GLY A 144 9.42 13.94 9.66
N LEU A 145 9.40 12.89 10.49
CA LEU A 145 8.64 11.66 10.26
C LEU A 145 7.28 11.70 10.97
N SER A 146 6.33 10.89 10.50
CA SER A 146 4.96 10.83 11.04
C SER A 146 4.49 9.41 11.31
N GLY A 147 4.98 8.43 10.54
CA GLY A 147 4.55 7.05 10.69
C GLY A 147 5.52 6.06 10.07
N ALA A 148 5.60 4.88 10.68
CA ALA A 148 6.43 3.78 10.19
C ALA A 148 5.71 2.45 10.44
N HIS A 149 5.58 1.61 9.40
CA HIS A 149 4.73 0.43 9.44
C HIS A 149 5.40 -0.76 8.77
N LEU A 150 5.10 -1.96 9.27
CA LEU A 150 5.47 -3.23 8.66
C LEU A 150 4.20 -4.01 8.34
N LEU A 151 4.07 -4.39 7.07
CA LEU A 151 3.00 -5.20 6.53
C LEU A 151 3.57 -6.50 5.99
N LEU A 152 2.92 -7.61 6.29
CA LEU A 152 3.26 -8.93 5.76
C LEU A 152 2.14 -9.40 4.84
N THR A 153 2.50 -9.80 3.62
CA THR A 153 1.53 -10.34 2.66
C THR A 153 1.05 -11.70 3.11
N ASP A 154 -0.26 -11.82 3.17
CA ASP A 154 -1.00 -13.03 3.50
C ASP A 154 -2.24 -13.05 2.61
N THR A 155 -2.06 -13.51 1.35
CA THR A 155 -3.16 -13.47 0.37
C THR A 155 -4.17 -14.58 0.67
N PRO A 156 -5.46 -14.25 0.89
CA PRO A 156 -6.48 -15.27 1.09
C PRO A 156 -6.56 -16.25 -0.08
N ARG A 157 -6.68 -17.52 0.22
CA ARG A 157 -6.91 -18.56 -0.80
C ARG A 157 -8.32 -18.40 -1.35
N MET A 158 -8.42 -18.11 -2.63
CA MET A 158 -9.69 -18.00 -3.35
C MET A 158 -9.87 -19.23 -4.25
N SER A 159 -11.10 -19.69 -4.40
CA SER A 159 -11.43 -20.83 -5.28
C SER A 159 -11.29 -20.50 -6.77
N ALA A 160 -11.43 -19.23 -7.13
CA ALA A 160 -11.29 -18.72 -8.49
C ALA A 160 -10.83 -17.25 -8.47
N PRO A 161 -10.17 -16.76 -9.55
CA PRO A 161 -9.85 -15.35 -9.69
C PRO A 161 -11.13 -14.52 -9.82
N THR A 162 -11.13 -13.33 -9.24
CA THR A 162 -12.24 -12.37 -9.36
C THR A 162 -12.32 -11.76 -10.76
N THR A 163 -13.46 -11.19 -11.13
CA THR A 163 -13.65 -10.52 -12.43
C THR A 163 -12.62 -9.40 -12.64
N GLU A 164 -12.33 -8.59 -11.61
CA GLU A 164 -11.29 -7.56 -11.69
C GLU A 164 -9.90 -8.16 -11.95
N GLN A 165 -9.55 -9.28 -11.31
CA GLN A 165 -8.27 -9.96 -11.59
C GLN A 165 -8.20 -10.51 -13.00
N GLN A 166 -9.31 -11.01 -13.55
CA GLN A 166 -9.37 -11.48 -14.93
C GLN A 166 -9.14 -10.33 -15.93
N ILE A 167 -9.72 -9.15 -15.67
CA ILE A 167 -9.56 -7.96 -16.52
C ILE A 167 -8.12 -7.43 -16.48
N ARG A 168 -7.50 -7.34 -15.28
CA ARG A 168 -6.13 -6.83 -15.12
C ARG A 168 -5.06 -7.83 -15.55
N GLY A 169 -5.36 -9.11 -15.50
CA GLY A 169 -4.38 -10.18 -15.70
C GLY A 169 -3.67 -10.58 -14.39
N LYS A 170 -2.48 -11.19 -14.54
CA LYS A 170 -1.73 -11.72 -13.40
C LYS A 170 -1.05 -10.60 -12.62
N ASP A 171 -1.47 -10.41 -11.36
CA ASP A 171 -0.83 -9.49 -10.41
C ASP A 171 0.45 -10.14 -9.83
N GLY A 172 1.51 -9.34 -9.63
CA GLY A 172 2.61 -9.69 -8.74
C GLY A 172 2.25 -9.43 -7.28
N ALA A 173 3.09 -9.89 -6.35
CA ALA A 173 2.96 -9.57 -4.93
C ALA A 173 4.34 -9.24 -4.33
N ALA A 174 4.36 -8.43 -3.27
CA ALA A 174 5.52 -8.24 -2.40
C ALA A 174 5.35 -9.10 -1.15
N ASP A 175 6.41 -9.71 -0.64
CA ASP A 175 6.31 -10.55 0.57
C ASP A 175 6.11 -9.70 1.81
N TRP A 176 7.06 -8.79 2.10
CA TRP A 176 7.03 -7.85 3.20
C TRP A 176 7.12 -6.42 2.68
N ILE A 177 6.47 -5.50 3.38
CA ILE A 177 6.40 -4.11 2.99
C ILE A 177 6.66 -3.23 4.20
N VAL A 178 7.69 -2.39 4.11
CA VAL A 178 7.90 -1.28 5.04
C VAL A 178 7.35 -0.02 4.42
N LEU A 179 6.56 0.73 5.20
CA LEU A 179 6.08 2.06 4.87
C LEU A 179 6.69 3.06 5.86
N LEU A 180 7.36 4.09 5.36
CA LEU A 180 7.88 5.20 6.15
C LEU A 180 7.33 6.50 5.62
N SER A 181 6.54 7.22 6.43
CA SER A 181 5.91 8.48 6.05
C SER A 181 6.42 9.66 6.89
N GLY A 182 6.43 10.83 6.29
CA GLY A 182 6.85 12.06 6.94
C GLY A 182 6.31 13.31 6.25
N TYR A 183 6.36 14.43 6.98
CA TYR A 183 6.02 15.76 6.46
C TYR A 183 7.25 16.48 5.88
N ASP A 184 8.44 15.90 6.08
CA ASP A 184 9.72 16.35 5.51
C ASP A 184 10.30 15.25 4.62
N ALA A 185 10.32 15.48 3.29
CA ALA A 185 10.78 14.50 2.31
C ALA A 185 12.26 14.15 2.44
N ASP A 186 13.09 15.13 2.80
CA ASP A 186 14.53 14.94 2.96
C ASP A 186 14.84 14.12 4.21
N VAL A 187 14.04 14.26 5.27
CA VAL A 187 14.15 13.41 6.47
C VAL A 187 13.76 11.99 6.15
N VAL A 188 12.65 11.76 5.40
CA VAL A 188 12.26 10.43 4.94
C VAL A 188 13.40 9.79 4.13
N GLU A 189 14.00 10.52 3.20
CA GLU A 189 15.10 10.02 2.36
C GLU A 189 16.33 9.65 3.21
N ARG A 190 16.78 10.54 4.10
CA ARG A 190 17.91 10.28 5.00
C ARG A 190 17.67 9.07 5.89
N ALA A 191 16.46 8.90 6.41
CA ALA A 191 16.10 7.75 7.25
C ALA A 191 16.16 6.44 6.45
N VAL A 192 15.67 6.42 5.20
CA VAL A 192 15.78 5.26 4.30
C VAL A 192 17.25 4.91 4.05
N ILE A 193 18.08 5.89 3.71
CA ILE A 193 19.50 5.67 3.42
C ILE A 193 20.27 5.18 4.66
N ALA A 194 20.00 5.76 5.84
CA ALA A 194 20.78 5.48 7.03
C ALA A 194 20.32 4.21 7.79
N GLN A 195 19.01 3.92 7.83
CA GLN A 195 18.44 2.92 8.72
C GLN A 195 17.70 1.79 8.00
N LEU A 196 17.31 1.98 6.74
CA LEU A 196 16.56 1.02 5.94
C LEU A 196 17.26 0.69 4.61
N ALA A 197 18.56 1.00 4.50
CA ALA A 197 19.37 0.64 3.33
C ALA A 197 19.44 -0.89 3.14
N SER A 198 19.65 -1.32 1.89
CA SER A 198 19.74 -2.74 1.54
C SER A 198 20.76 -3.49 2.38
N SER A 199 21.94 -2.91 2.61
CA SER A 199 22.98 -3.51 3.44
C SER A 199 22.56 -3.68 4.91
N VAL A 200 21.85 -2.70 5.48
CA VAL A 200 21.35 -2.74 6.86
C VAL A 200 20.28 -3.82 7.00
N LEU A 201 19.34 -3.88 6.08
CA LEU A 201 18.25 -4.85 6.12
C LEU A 201 18.73 -6.28 5.79
N HIS A 202 19.73 -6.42 4.90
CA HIS A 202 20.37 -7.72 4.65
C HIS A 202 21.08 -8.25 5.91
N ALA A 203 21.84 -7.41 6.60
CA ALA A 203 22.47 -7.80 7.87
C ALA A 203 21.42 -8.21 8.93
N ALA A 204 20.23 -7.65 8.89
CA ALA A 204 19.10 -8.01 9.76
C ALA A 204 18.38 -9.31 9.35
N GLY A 205 18.63 -9.84 8.15
CA GLY A 205 18.05 -11.09 7.65
C GLY A 205 17.08 -10.93 6.47
N ALA A 206 17.11 -9.80 5.78
CA ALA A 206 16.41 -9.64 4.50
C ALA A 206 17.26 -10.19 3.33
N GLN A 207 16.62 -10.68 2.30
CA GLN A 207 17.29 -11.02 1.04
C GLN A 207 17.88 -9.76 0.39
N ASN A 208 18.92 -9.93 -0.44
CA ASN A 208 19.60 -8.82 -1.11
C ASN A 208 18.71 -8.03 -2.09
N ARG A 209 17.65 -8.66 -2.61
CA ARG A 209 16.77 -8.04 -3.60
C ARG A 209 15.65 -7.27 -2.92
N MET A 210 15.76 -5.96 -2.95
CA MET A 210 14.74 -5.05 -2.43
C MET A 210 14.35 -4.01 -3.48
N THR A 211 13.13 -3.48 -3.37
CA THR A 211 12.66 -2.38 -4.21
C THR A 211 12.21 -1.23 -3.32
N VAL A 212 12.79 -0.07 -3.53
CA VAL A 212 12.45 1.16 -2.81
C VAL A 212 11.70 2.09 -3.75
N GLY A 213 10.52 2.54 -3.35
CA GLY A 213 9.75 3.56 -4.05
C GLY A 213 9.60 4.81 -3.20
N ARG A 214 9.49 5.97 -3.85
CA ARG A 214 9.30 7.28 -3.22
C ARG A 214 8.08 7.94 -3.80
N TYR A 215 7.23 8.47 -2.92
CA TYR A 215 5.91 8.92 -3.31
C TYR A 215 5.51 10.19 -2.60
N ARG A 216 4.64 10.95 -3.28
CA ARG A 216 3.95 12.12 -2.73
C ARG A 216 2.45 11.86 -2.70
N LEU A 217 1.80 12.22 -1.60
CA LEU A 217 0.35 12.08 -1.44
C LEU A 217 -0.37 12.89 -2.53
N ALA A 218 -1.28 12.22 -3.24
CA ALA A 218 -2.11 12.82 -4.27
C ALA A 218 -3.59 12.89 -3.89
N PHE A 219 -4.09 11.90 -3.12
CA PHE A 219 -5.49 11.83 -2.73
C PHE A 219 -5.65 10.91 -1.52
N THR A 220 -6.62 11.22 -0.65
CA THR A 220 -7.02 10.32 0.44
C THR A 220 -8.53 10.48 0.68
N MET A 221 -9.18 9.39 1.08
CA MET A 221 -10.61 9.33 1.35
C MET A 221 -10.91 8.34 2.48
N THR A 222 -11.90 8.67 3.30
CA THR A 222 -12.46 7.82 4.36
C THR A 222 -13.92 7.53 4.08
N PRO A 223 -14.56 6.56 4.76
CA PRO A 223 -16.01 6.32 4.65
C PRO A 223 -16.88 7.55 4.96
N GLN A 224 -16.41 8.45 5.84
CA GLN A 224 -17.12 9.67 6.17
C GLN A 224 -17.23 10.64 4.99
N ASP A 225 -16.21 10.66 4.13
CA ASP A 225 -16.20 11.51 2.93
C ASP A 225 -17.23 11.01 1.89
N VAL A 226 -17.47 9.70 1.81
CA VAL A 226 -18.49 9.12 0.91
C VAL A 226 -19.91 9.49 1.33
N ALA A 227 -20.18 9.55 2.61
CA ALA A 227 -21.49 9.92 3.14
C ALA A 227 -21.84 11.40 2.91
N ALA A 228 -20.86 12.23 2.52
CA ALA A 228 -21.02 13.64 2.24
C ALA A 228 -21.21 13.97 0.75
N ILE A 229 -21.10 12.95 -0.15
CA ILE A 229 -21.33 13.06 -1.58
C ILE A 229 -22.75 12.62 -1.91
#